data_6d5522639e8f2b5751174b41a730b1c0
#
_entry.id   6d5522639e8f2b5751174b41a730b1c0
#
_cell.length_a   1.000
_cell.length_b   1.000
_cell.length_c   1.000
_cell.angle_alpha   90.00
_cell.angle_beta   90.00
_cell.angle_gamma   90.00
#
_symmetry.space_group_name_H-M   'P 1'
#
loop_
_entity.id
_entity.type
_entity.pdbx_description
1 polymer ?
#
loop_
_entity_poly.entity_id
_entity_poly.type
_entity_poly.pdbx_seq_one_letter_code
_entity_poly.pdbx_strand_id
1 'polypeptide(L)'
;KEEYNGTLRQTDSRVLNSPMSGVVTFVPKEGTIVNFGEVLFAVDNKPVILVEGETPFYRTLDLNSDPGPDVFQLERALVFLGYAAEDFIPDEKFDETTSNMLNALYIDYKIETKSETTPSEQVAINLKQAEVDNIEDTISDGGTTLTEVNSKKKTLEDLQKDSVTTLAEVNSKKKTLDDAIENSTKE
;
A
#
# COMPACT_ATOMS: atom_id res chain seq x y z
N LYS A 1 -10.72 45.62 -39.93
CA LYS A 1 -10.51 44.35 -39.24
C LYS A 1 -9.06 44.00 -39.49
N GLU A 2 -8.23 44.09 -38.48
CA GLU A 2 -6.81 43.73 -38.57
C GLU A 2 -6.68 42.24 -38.23
N GLU A 3 -6.03 41.46 -39.08
CA GLU A 3 -5.74 40.06 -38.86
C GLU A 3 -4.29 39.92 -38.39
N TYR A 4 -4.10 39.30 -37.26
CA TYR A 4 -2.78 39.01 -36.71
C TYR A 4 -2.52 37.51 -36.83
N ASN A 5 -1.41 37.12 -37.44
CA ASN A 5 -0.93 35.75 -37.50
C ASN A 5 0.01 35.50 -36.30
N GLY A 6 -0.37 34.59 -35.43
CA GLY A 6 0.43 34.16 -34.28
C GLY A 6 0.70 32.66 -34.34
N THR A 7 1.88 32.25 -33.87
CA THR A 7 2.22 30.83 -33.68
C THR A 7 2.20 30.51 -32.18
N LEU A 8 1.31 29.61 -31.77
CA LEU A 8 1.34 29.05 -30.43
C LEU A 8 2.44 28.01 -30.34
N ARG A 9 3.38 28.21 -29.42
CA ARG A 9 4.38 27.21 -29.08
C ARG A 9 4.25 26.84 -27.62
N GLN A 10 4.35 25.54 -27.34
CA GLN A 10 4.48 25.04 -25.98
C GLN A 10 5.88 25.43 -25.47
N THR A 11 5.94 26.21 -24.39
CA THR A 11 7.19 26.80 -23.90
C THR A 11 7.94 25.90 -22.93
N ASP A 12 7.25 24.98 -22.25
CA ASP A 12 7.83 24.07 -21.26
C ASP A 12 7.57 22.61 -21.65
N SER A 13 8.60 21.96 -22.18
CA SER A 13 8.59 20.54 -22.46
C SER A 13 9.59 19.85 -21.52
N ARG A 14 9.14 18.86 -20.77
CA ARG A 14 10.00 18.02 -19.94
C ARG A 14 10.00 16.60 -20.47
N VAL A 15 11.17 16.01 -20.60
CA VAL A 15 11.31 14.58 -20.89
C VAL A 15 11.32 13.84 -19.57
N LEU A 16 10.39 12.90 -19.41
CA LEU A 16 10.33 12.02 -18.26
C LEU A 16 10.96 10.68 -18.64
N ASN A 17 11.98 10.29 -17.89
CA ASN A 17 12.61 8.98 -18.05
C ASN A 17 12.09 8.07 -16.94
N SER A 18 11.63 6.87 -17.32
CA SER A 18 11.28 5.84 -16.34
C SER A 18 12.53 5.14 -15.81
N PRO A 19 12.70 4.98 -14.50
CA PRO A 19 13.72 4.10 -13.95
C PRO A 19 13.36 2.62 -14.11
N MET A 20 12.11 2.30 -14.47
CA MET A 20 11.63 0.94 -14.66
C MET A 20 11.97 0.45 -16.07
N SER A 21 12.51 -0.76 -16.16
CA SER A 21 12.68 -1.49 -17.42
C SER A 21 11.44 -2.34 -17.68
N GLY A 22 10.99 -2.39 -18.93
CA GLY A 22 9.81 -3.19 -19.31
C GLY A 22 9.11 -2.62 -20.53
N VAL A 23 7.90 -3.11 -20.76
CA VAL A 23 7.03 -2.68 -21.87
C VAL A 23 6.07 -1.61 -21.37
N VAL A 24 6.02 -0.46 -22.07
CA VAL A 24 5.02 0.58 -21.77
C VAL A 24 3.64 0.04 -22.14
N THR A 25 2.79 -0.13 -21.13
CA THR A 25 1.44 -0.71 -21.28
C THR A 25 0.31 0.32 -21.28
N PHE A 26 0.59 1.51 -20.76
CA PHE A 26 -0.35 2.62 -20.77
C PHE A 26 0.37 3.96 -20.91
N VAL A 27 -0.19 4.84 -21.73
CA VAL A 27 0.18 6.26 -21.83
C VAL A 27 -1.10 7.06 -22.05
N PRO A 28 -1.29 8.21 -21.40
CA PRO A 28 -2.40 9.12 -21.70
C PRO A 28 -2.38 9.56 -23.17
N LYS A 29 -3.55 9.86 -23.71
CA LYS A 29 -3.65 10.41 -25.08
C LYS A 29 -3.00 11.79 -25.13
N GLU A 30 -2.44 12.12 -26.29
CA GLU A 30 -1.89 13.46 -26.53
C GLU A 30 -2.96 14.55 -26.22
N GLY A 31 -2.54 15.58 -25.50
CA GLY A 31 -3.42 16.66 -25.05
C GLY A 31 -4.16 16.38 -23.75
N THR A 32 -4.01 15.19 -23.14
CA THR A 32 -4.60 14.91 -21.83
C THR A 32 -3.85 15.70 -20.74
N ILE A 33 -4.62 16.35 -19.86
CA ILE A 33 -4.08 16.95 -18.63
C ILE A 33 -4.05 15.84 -17.58
N VAL A 34 -2.90 15.60 -16.99
CA VAL A 34 -2.71 14.66 -15.89
C VAL A 34 -2.54 15.46 -14.60
N ASN A 35 -3.41 15.21 -13.62
CA ASN A 35 -3.36 15.87 -12.32
C ASN A 35 -2.53 15.05 -11.32
N PHE A 36 -2.17 15.65 -10.18
CA PHE A 36 -1.55 14.92 -9.08
C PHE A 36 -2.48 13.80 -8.59
N GLY A 37 -1.90 12.62 -8.36
CA GLY A 37 -2.64 11.41 -8.03
C GLY A 37 -3.06 10.59 -9.24
N GLU A 38 -2.99 11.09 -10.47
CA GLU A 38 -3.35 10.34 -11.65
C GLU A 38 -2.16 9.56 -12.22
N VAL A 39 -2.49 8.51 -12.98
CA VAL A 39 -1.48 7.68 -13.65
C VAL A 39 -0.86 8.44 -14.82
N LEU A 40 0.42 8.67 -14.74
CA LEU A 40 1.20 9.35 -15.77
C LEU A 40 1.53 8.42 -16.94
N PHE A 41 1.91 7.17 -16.66
CA PHE A 41 2.08 6.07 -17.61
C PHE A 41 2.14 4.75 -16.83
N ALA A 42 2.16 3.60 -17.52
CA ALA A 42 2.39 2.31 -16.90
C ALA A 42 3.43 1.48 -17.67
N VAL A 43 4.25 0.73 -16.94
CA VAL A 43 5.22 -0.24 -17.47
C VAL A 43 4.91 -1.60 -16.91
N ASP A 44 4.72 -2.62 -17.77
CA ASP A 44 4.31 -3.98 -17.39
C ASP A 44 3.08 -3.98 -16.46
N ASN A 45 2.08 -3.15 -16.78
CA ASN A 45 0.87 -2.89 -15.99
C ASN A 45 1.10 -2.27 -14.59
N LYS A 46 2.32 -1.83 -14.28
CA LYS A 46 2.62 -1.10 -13.05
C LYS A 46 2.50 0.39 -13.31
N PRO A 47 1.55 1.08 -12.67
CA PRO A 47 1.33 2.50 -12.89
C PRO A 47 2.44 3.34 -12.25
N VAL A 48 2.79 4.41 -12.93
CA VAL A 48 3.59 5.51 -12.38
C VAL A 48 2.64 6.66 -12.11
N ILE A 49 2.54 7.05 -10.86
CA ILE A 49 1.60 8.05 -10.37
C ILE A 49 2.30 9.40 -10.31
N LEU A 50 1.62 10.45 -10.78
CA LEU A 50 2.12 11.81 -10.69
C LEU A 50 1.87 12.35 -9.28
N VAL A 51 2.92 12.69 -8.56
CA VAL A 51 2.84 13.34 -7.25
C VAL A 51 3.49 14.71 -7.28
N GLU A 52 3.07 15.59 -6.37
CA GLU A 52 3.70 16.91 -6.22
C GLU A 52 5.06 16.74 -5.53
N GLY A 53 6.10 17.37 -6.08
CA GLY A 53 7.41 17.38 -5.48
C GLY A 53 8.43 18.16 -6.30
N GLU A 54 9.49 18.62 -5.63
CA GLU A 54 10.58 19.39 -6.26
C GLU A 54 11.65 18.48 -6.82
N THR A 55 11.85 17.31 -6.19
CA THR A 55 12.94 16.38 -6.52
C THR A 55 12.35 15.03 -6.97
N PRO A 56 12.82 14.48 -8.09
CA PRO A 56 12.45 13.11 -8.47
C PRO A 56 12.90 12.12 -7.40
N PHE A 57 12.10 11.08 -7.15
CA PHE A 57 12.52 9.96 -6.31
C PHE A 57 13.72 9.27 -6.95
N TYR A 58 14.82 9.17 -6.21
CA TYR A 58 16.12 8.69 -6.69
C TYR A 58 16.57 7.38 -6.04
N ARG A 59 15.82 6.91 -5.03
CA ARG A 59 16.08 5.65 -4.32
C ARG A 59 14.78 4.92 -4.00
N THR A 60 14.87 3.64 -3.68
CA THR A 60 13.78 2.89 -3.08
C THR A 60 13.59 3.38 -1.64
N LEU A 61 12.34 3.55 -1.23
CA LEU A 61 11.98 3.94 0.14
C LEU A 61 11.30 2.76 0.82
N ASP A 62 11.85 2.35 1.95
CA ASP A 62 11.38 1.27 2.82
C ASP A 62 11.74 1.55 4.29
N LEU A 63 11.38 0.62 5.19
CA LEU A 63 11.61 0.76 6.64
C LEU A 63 13.10 0.86 7.03
N ASN A 64 14.02 0.51 6.14
CA ASN A 64 15.47 0.61 6.37
C ASN A 64 16.07 1.85 5.71
N SER A 65 15.25 2.69 5.12
CA SER A 65 15.72 3.88 4.44
C SER A 65 16.19 4.94 5.43
N ASP A 66 17.35 5.53 5.15
CA ASP A 66 17.82 6.69 5.90
C ASP A 66 16.81 7.85 5.76
N PRO A 67 16.62 8.66 6.81
CA PRO A 67 15.81 9.87 6.75
C PRO A 67 16.25 10.80 5.62
N GLY A 68 15.29 11.49 5.02
CA GLY A 68 15.61 12.40 3.94
C GLY A 68 14.41 13.18 3.38
N PRO A 69 14.70 14.25 2.60
CA PRO A 69 13.67 15.12 2.03
C PRO A 69 12.76 14.40 1.01
N ASP A 70 13.19 13.29 0.45
CA ASP A 70 12.41 12.43 -0.43
C ASP A 70 11.31 11.69 0.36
N VAL A 71 11.58 11.26 1.61
CA VAL A 71 10.56 10.69 2.50
C VAL A 71 9.53 11.75 2.85
N PHE A 72 9.98 12.93 3.28
CA PHE A 72 9.08 14.05 3.55
C PHE A 72 8.19 14.40 2.35
N GLN A 73 8.76 14.41 1.15
CA GLN A 73 8.01 14.64 -0.08
C GLN A 73 6.97 13.53 -0.34
N LEU A 74 7.32 12.26 -0.11
CA LEU A 74 6.40 11.14 -0.20
C LEU A 74 5.22 11.30 0.77
N GLU A 75 5.51 11.58 2.03
CA GLU A 75 4.49 11.74 3.06
C GLU A 75 3.54 12.90 2.76
N ARG A 76 4.07 14.04 2.31
CA ARG A 76 3.24 15.15 1.83
C ARG A 76 2.32 14.74 0.68
N ALA A 77 2.83 13.93 -0.24
CA ALA A 77 2.02 13.42 -1.33
C ALA A 77 0.92 12.47 -0.83
N LEU A 78 1.23 11.59 0.14
CA LEU A 78 0.25 10.69 0.75
C LEU A 78 -0.83 11.44 1.53
N VAL A 79 -0.46 12.52 2.25
CA VAL A 79 -1.42 13.43 2.89
C VAL A 79 -2.33 14.09 1.85
N PHE A 80 -1.76 14.64 0.79
CA PHE A 80 -2.52 15.28 -0.28
C PHE A 80 -3.51 14.33 -0.96
N LEU A 81 -3.12 13.07 -1.14
CA LEU A 81 -3.94 12.03 -1.74
C LEU A 81 -4.97 11.41 -0.77
N GLY A 82 -4.94 11.78 0.50
CA GLY A 82 -5.93 11.34 1.49
C GLY A 82 -5.64 9.99 2.14
N TYR A 83 -4.40 9.51 2.09
CA TYR A 83 -3.98 8.24 2.72
C TYR A 83 -3.52 8.43 4.17
N ALA A 84 -3.32 9.66 4.62
CA ALA A 84 -2.90 9.97 5.98
C ALA A 84 -4.09 10.28 6.89
N ALA A 85 -3.92 10.04 8.20
CA ALA A 85 -4.85 10.52 9.22
C ALA A 85 -4.82 12.06 9.31
N GLU A 86 -5.92 12.66 9.82
CA GLU A 86 -6.06 14.12 9.89
C GLU A 86 -4.98 14.81 10.75
N ASP A 87 -4.42 14.11 11.72
CA ASP A 87 -3.40 14.58 12.66
C ASP A 87 -1.98 14.18 12.25
N PHE A 88 -1.79 13.53 11.11
CA PHE A 88 -0.48 13.12 10.63
C PHE A 88 0.35 14.34 10.18
N ILE A 89 1.55 14.43 10.70
CA ILE A 89 2.52 15.49 10.37
C ILE A 89 3.68 14.85 9.59
N PRO A 90 3.87 15.20 8.32
CA PRO A 90 4.99 14.71 7.52
C PRO A 90 6.34 15.00 8.16
N ASP A 91 7.23 14.01 8.14
CA ASP A 91 8.61 14.16 8.58
C ASP A 91 9.59 13.52 7.57
N GLU A 92 10.86 13.38 7.93
CA GLU A 92 11.87 12.82 7.01
C GLU A 92 12.10 11.33 7.23
N LYS A 93 11.29 10.63 8.05
CA LYS A 93 11.53 9.23 8.43
C LYS A 93 10.50 8.32 7.78
N PHE A 94 10.99 7.28 7.11
CA PHE A 94 10.13 6.22 6.61
C PHE A 94 9.87 5.20 7.72
N ASP A 95 8.78 5.37 8.45
CA ASP A 95 8.35 4.47 9.52
C ASP A 95 7.19 3.55 9.08
N GLU A 96 6.65 2.79 10.04
CA GLU A 96 5.50 1.91 9.81
C GLU A 96 4.25 2.68 9.36
N THR A 97 4.06 3.89 9.84
CA THR A 97 2.91 4.72 9.45
C THR A 97 3.02 5.11 7.98
N THR A 98 4.19 5.57 7.56
CA THR A 98 4.49 5.89 6.16
C THR A 98 4.34 4.67 5.26
N SER A 99 4.83 3.52 5.73
CA SER A 99 4.69 2.25 5.01
C SER A 99 3.22 1.86 4.83
N ASN A 100 2.40 1.96 5.87
CA ASN A 100 0.98 1.64 5.81
C ASN A 100 0.20 2.57 4.87
N MET A 101 0.49 3.88 4.89
CA MET A 101 -0.09 4.84 3.96
C MET A 101 0.28 4.52 2.51
N LEU A 102 1.56 4.20 2.26
CA LEU A 102 2.04 3.83 0.92
C LEU A 102 1.39 2.53 0.42
N ASN A 103 1.19 1.55 1.30
CA ASN A 103 0.50 0.32 0.95
C ASN A 103 -0.98 0.54 0.63
N ALA A 104 -1.66 1.40 1.36
CA ALA A 104 -3.04 1.78 1.03
C ALA A 104 -3.13 2.38 -0.38
N LEU A 105 -2.18 3.25 -0.74
CA LEU A 105 -2.06 3.76 -2.11
C LEU A 105 -1.81 2.63 -3.11
N TYR A 106 -0.90 1.69 -2.84
CA TYR A 106 -0.62 0.57 -3.74
C TYR A 106 -1.84 -0.31 -3.97
N ILE A 107 -2.65 -0.56 -2.94
CA ILE A 107 -3.89 -1.33 -3.04
C ILE A 107 -4.88 -0.62 -3.98
N ASP A 108 -5.09 0.68 -3.80
CA ASP A 108 -6.02 1.47 -4.61
C ASP A 108 -5.62 1.49 -6.09
N TYR A 109 -4.33 1.58 -6.36
CA TYR A 109 -3.80 1.57 -7.73
C TYR A 109 -3.53 0.15 -8.26
N LYS A 110 -3.87 -0.90 -7.49
CA LYS A 110 -3.64 -2.33 -7.84
C LYS A 110 -2.18 -2.62 -8.21
N ILE A 111 -1.26 -1.97 -7.51
CA ILE A 111 0.17 -2.19 -7.68
C ILE A 111 0.54 -3.42 -6.87
N GLU A 112 0.98 -4.48 -7.55
CA GLU A 112 1.56 -5.63 -6.87
C GLU A 112 2.88 -5.21 -6.22
N THR A 113 2.90 -5.12 -4.91
CA THR A 113 4.15 -5.01 -4.18
C THR A 113 4.83 -6.38 -4.21
N LYS A 114 6.09 -6.44 -4.58
CA LYS A 114 6.93 -7.58 -4.18
C LYS A 114 7.14 -7.42 -2.68
N SER A 115 6.20 -7.94 -1.90
CA SER A 115 6.47 -8.20 -0.51
C SER A 115 7.59 -9.23 -0.48
N GLU A 116 8.81 -8.79 -0.27
CA GLU A 116 9.83 -9.66 0.28
C GLU A 116 9.43 -9.85 1.74
N THR A 117 8.40 -10.69 1.95
CA THR A 117 8.12 -11.20 3.30
C THR A 117 9.41 -11.80 3.80
N THR A 118 9.94 -11.24 4.87
CA THR A 118 11.13 -11.83 5.49
C THR A 118 10.78 -13.26 5.87
N PRO A 119 11.75 -14.17 5.92
CA PRO A 119 11.51 -15.56 6.36
C PRO A 119 10.74 -15.64 7.70
N SER A 120 10.92 -14.65 8.57
CA SER A 120 10.23 -14.54 9.85
C SER A 120 8.74 -14.19 9.70
N GLU A 121 8.40 -13.27 8.80
CA GLU A 121 7.01 -12.89 8.47
C GLU A 121 6.29 -14.03 7.76
N GLN A 122 6.95 -14.73 6.85
CA GLN A 122 6.38 -15.90 6.19
C GLN A 122 6.10 -17.02 7.19
N VAL A 123 6.97 -17.25 8.17
CA VAL A 123 6.72 -18.21 9.27
C VAL A 123 5.52 -17.76 10.11
N ALA A 124 5.40 -16.48 10.43
CA ALA A 124 4.27 -15.94 11.19
C ALA A 124 2.94 -16.10 10.42
N ILE A 125 2.94 -15.81 9.11
CA ILE A 125 1.77 -16.02 8.24
C ILE A 125 1.39 -17.50 8.18
N ASN A 126 2.35 -18.41 8.01
CA ASN A 126 2.09 -19.85 7.96
C ASN A 126 1.56 -20.40 9.28
N LEU A 127 2.07 -19.91 10.42
CA LEU A 127 1.55 -20.28 11.74
C LEU A 127 0.10 -19.82 11.92
N LYS A 128 -0.23 -18.62 11.46
CA LYS A 128 -1.60 -18.10 11.52
C LYS A 128 -2.55 -18.86 10.60
N GLN A 129 -2.10 -19.27 9.42
CA GLN A 129 -2.90 -20.11 8.55
C GLN A 129 -3.21 -21.46 9.21
N ALA A 130 -2.22 -22.10 9.83
CA ALA A 130 -2.43 -23.35 10.56
C ALA A 130 -3.41 -23.21 11.74
N GLU A 131 -3.41 -22.04 12.42
CA GLU A 131 -4.41 -21.73 13.45
C GLU A 131 -5.83 -21.57 12.89
N VAL A 132 -5.97 -20.95 11.72
CA VAL A 132 -7.26 -20.83 11.01
C VAL A 132 -7.79 -22.20 10.62
N ASP A 133 -6.93 -23.04 10.03
CA ASP A 133 -7.29 -24.39 9.60
C ASP A 133 -7.74 -25.24 10.81
N ASN A 134 -7.06 -25.12 11.95
CA ASN A 134 -7.42 -25.83 13.19
C ASN A 134 -8.75 -25.32 13.79
N ILE A 135 -9.06 -24.05 13.65
CA ILE A 135 -10.35 -23.46 14.07
C ILE A 135 -11.48 -23.98 13.17
N GLU A 136 -11.27 -24.09 11.87
CA GLU A 136 -12.24 -24.64 10.93
C GLU A 136 -12.58 -26.10 11.25
N ASP A 137 -11.58 -26.92 11.60
CA ASP A 137 -11.75 -28.30 12.02
C ASP A 137 -12.53 -28.40 13.33
N THR A 138 -12.26 -27.51 14.31
CA THR A 138 -12.95 -27.49 15.61
C THR A 138 -14.41 -27.07 15.49
N ILE A 139 -14.78 -26.25 14.48
CA ILE A 139 -16.16 -25.84 14.20
C ILE A 139 -16.99 -26.99 13.65
N SER A 140 -16.34 -27.85 12.85
CA SER A 140 -16.99 -29.05 12.30
C SER A 140 -17.49 -29.99 13.40
N ASP A 141 -16.91 -29.89 14.60
CA ASP A 141 -17.18 -30.79 15.75
C ASP A 141 -18.12 -30.18 16.80
N GLY A 142 -18.62 -28.95 16.66
CA GLY A 142 -19.76 -28.39 17.41
C GLY A 142 -19.43 -27.30 18.41
N GLY A 143 -20.12 -26.19 18.33
CA GLY A 143 -20.44 -25.31 19.46
C GLY A 143 -20.07 -23.84 19.38
N THR A 144 -19.24 -23.39 18.43
CA THR A 144 -18.93 -21.94 18.30
C THR A 144 -19.80 -21.30 17.22
N THR A 145 -20.36 -20.14 17.48
CA THR A 145 -21.23 -19.50 16.48
C THR A 145 -20.42 -19.17 15.21
N LEU A 146 -20.89 -19.70 14.09
CA LEU A 146 -20.31 -19.53 12.75
C LEU A 146 -19.96 -18.07 12.43
N THR A 147 -20.72 -17.13 13.01
CA THR A 147 -20.55 -15.69 12.85
C THR A 147 -19.25 -15.15 13.47
N GLU A 148 -18.88 -15.61 14.68
CA GLU A 148 -17.65 -15.16 15.36
C GLU A 148 -16.40 -15.66 14.66
N VAL A 149 -16.47 -16.89 14.19
CA VAL A 149 -15.33 -17.51 13.48
C VAL A 149 -15.12 -16.87 12.11
N ASN A 150 -16.19 -16.65 11.36
CA ASN A 150 -16.09 -15.96 10.07
C ASN A 150 -15.56 -14.52 10.22
N SER A 151 -15.94 -13.82 11.31
CA SER A 151 -15.38 -12.50 11.62
C SER A 151 -13.88 -12.55 11.87
N LYS A 152 -13.42 -13.54 12.63
CA LYS A 152 -11.98 -13.71 12.94
C LYS A 152 -11.18 -14.21 11.75
N LYS A 153 -11.76 -15.10 10.92
CA LYS A 153 -11.16 -15.54 9.66
C LYS A 153 -10.95 -14.34 8.74
N LYS A 154 -11.96 -13.49 8.56
CA LYS A 154 -11.82 -12.28 7.76
C LYS A 154 -10.71 -11.35 8.28
N THR A 155 -10.61 -11.18 9.60
CA THR A 155 -9.54 -10.39 10.20
C THR A 155 -8.14 -10.97 9.90
N LEU A 156 -8.00 -12.30 9.90
CA LEU A 156 -6.75 -12.98 9.56
C LEU A 156 -6.45 -12.94 8.05
N GLU A 157 -7.49 -13.04 7.21
CA GLU A 157 -7.35 -12.88 5.75
C GLU A 157 -6.93 -11.44 5.39
N ASP A 158 -7.50 -10.45 6.07
CA ASP A 158 -7.10 -9.05 5.90
C ASP A 158 -5.63 -8.83 6.32
N LEU A 159 -5.18 -9.52 7.38
CA LEU A 159 -3.77 -9.53 7.80
C LEU A 159 -2.83 -10.19 6.78
N GLN A 160 -3.27 -11.27 6.14
CA GLN A 160 -2.49 -11.94 5.10
C GLN A 160 -2.38 -11.12 3.82
N LYS A 161 -3.42 -10.32 3.53
CA LYS A 161 -3.39 -9.40 2.39
C LYS A 161 -2.50 -8.19 2.62
N ASP A 162 -2.38 -7.81 3.87
CA ASP A 162 -1.57 -6.66 4.27
C ASP A 162 -0.13 -7.13 4.44
N SER A 163 0.64 -7.11 3.36
CA SER A 163 2.03 -7.57 3.30
C SER A 163 2.99 -6.75 4.19
N VAL A 164 2.45 -5.79 4.93
CA VAL A 164 3.17 -4.86 5.81
C VAL A 164 2.83 -5.07 7.28
N THR A 165 1.99 -6.06 7.59
CA THR A 165 1.63 -6.31 8.98
C THR A 165 2.84 -6.78 9.76
N THR A 166 3.31 -5.94 10.68
CA THR A 166 4.46 -6.26 11.53
C THR A 166 4.19 -7.49 12.41
N LEU A 167 5.24 -8.20 12.79
CA LEU A 167 5.17 -9.32 13.73
C LEU A 167 4.43 -8.95 15.03
N ALA A 168 4.54 -7.69 15.46
CA ALA A 168 3.85 -7.17 16.65
C ALA A 168 2.32 -7.12 16.46
N GLU A 169 1.81 -6.68 15.30
CA GLU A 169 0.37 -6.66 15.00
C GLU A 169 -0.18 -8.08 14.85
N VAL A 170 0.54 -8.96 14.18
CA VAL A 170 0.18 -10.38 14.08
C VAL A 170 0.07 -11.01 15.47
N ASN A 171 1.03 -10.76 16.36
CA ASN A 171 1.01 -11.28 17.74
C ASN A 171 -0.12 -10.66 18.58
N SER A 172 -0.44 -9.37 18.41
CA SER A 172 -1.55 -8.70 19.09
C SER A 172 -2.89 -9.31 18.69
N LYS A 173 -3.11 -9.53 17.40
CA LYS A 173 -4.33 -10.13 16.88
C LYS A 173 -4.43 -11.63 17.20
N LYS A 174 -3.29 -12.33 17.31
CA LYS A 174 -3.24 -13.70 17.85
C LYS A 174 -3.82 -13.75 19.25
N LYS A 175 -3.34 -12.90 20.14
CA LYS A 175 -3.84 -12.85 21.53
C LYS A 175 -5.36 -12.64 21.58
N THR A 176 -5.89 -11.73 20.77
CA THR A 176 -7.33 -11.47 20.70
C THR A 176 -8.12 -12.71 20.25
N LEU A 177 -7.55 -13.49 19.33
CA LEU A 177 -8.15 -14.72 18.85
C LEU A 177 -8.12 -15.82 19.93
N ASP A 178 -6.98 -16.01 20.59
CA ASP A 178 -6.81 -17.01 21.66
C ASP A 178 -7.79 -16.74 22.82
N ASP A 179 -7.92 -15.47 23.24
CA ASP A 179 -8.89 -15.04 24.29
C ASP A 179 -10.34 -15.36 23.89
N ALA A 180 -10.68 -15.22 22.62
CA ALA A 180 -12.03 -15.50 22.15
C ALA A 180 -12.32 -17.01 22.02
N ILE A 181 -11.34 -17.84 21.69
CA ILE A 181 -11.46 -19.31 21.68
C ILE A 181 -11.69 -19.80 23.11
N GLU A 182 -10.89 -19.29 24.08
CA GLU A 182 -11.05 -19.65 25.47
C GLU A 182 -12.45 -19.32 26.04
N ASN A 183 -13.00 -18.17 25.64
CA ASN A 183 -14.35 -17.77 26.07
C ASN A 183 -15.46 -18.62 25.42
N SER A 184 -15.27 -19.07 24.18
CA SER A 184 -16.24 -19.91 23.47
C SER A 184 -16.26 -21.39 23.94
N THR A 185 -15.23 -21.83 24.66
CA THR A 185 -15.16 -23.19 25.20
C THR A 185 -15.69 -23.29 26.65
N LYS A 186 -16.05 -22.16 27.27
CA LYS A 186 -16.57 -22.08 28.64
C LYS A 186 -18.11 -22.00 28.74
N GLU A 187 -18.80 -21.87 27.61
CA GLU A 187 -20.26 -21.98 27.48
C GLU A 187 -20.68 -23.39 27.06
#